data_742e04587eab6ab8f59c282096b07b62
#
_entry.id   742e04587eab6ab8f59c282096b07b62
#
_cell.length_a   1.000
_cell.length_b   1.000
_cell.length_c   1.000
_cell.angle_alpha   90.00
_cell.angle_beta   90.00
_cell.angle_gamma   90.00
#
_symmetry.space_group_name_H-M   'P 1'
#
loop_
_entity.id
_entity.type
_entity.pdbx_description
1 polymer ?
#
loop_
_entity_poly.entity_id
_entity_poly.type
_entity_poly.pdbx_seq_one_letter_code
_entity_poly.pdbx_strand_id
1 'polypeptide(L)'
;MSNPQAIVDLTHEVKRLATSKISDINDINRETTFLALNALIEAARAGNAGKGFAVVANQVKQVSKRISEITTDLNKDLAGSLSTLTQLGDSMIERLRSHDGQRCADLALNMIDLIDRNLYERSCDVRWWATDSAVVACLANHDTSSAKHASERLSVILDSYTVYRDIWIVDEHGVVVANGRPALYAARGENVAGADWFRNAMKTRSGADYVASDVEALVFMHNAQVATYSTAVREGGLANGRALGAIVIFFDWAPQAGAVVKGVRLSEEEWTRSRCMIVDSNFRVIAASDGKGILTERLRLQVDGRQTGYYRASDGTIVSFAATPGYETYRGLGWYGAICQKSA
;
A
#
# COMPACT_ATOMS: atom_id res chain seq x y z
N MET A 1 19.24 -5.84 14.10
CA MET A 1 18.95 -4.54 14.78
C MET A 1 18.22 -4.84 16.08
N SER A 2 18.57 -4.17 17.19
CA SER A 2 17.90 -4.41 18.48
C SER A 2 16.41 -4.07 18.35
N ASN A 3 15.56 -5.04 18.62
CA ASN A 3 14.10 -4.85 18.59
C ASN A 3 13.74 -3.82 19.70
N PRO A 4 13.11 -2.67 19.37
CA PRO A 4 12.72 -1.67 20.38
C PRO A 4 11.82 -2.25 21.47
N GLN A 5 11.04 -3.28 21.16
CA GLN A 5 10.23 -4.00 22.14
C GLN A 5 11.13 -4.68 23.22
N ALA A 6 12.28 -5.22 22.83
CA ALA A 6 13.22 -5.81 23.76
C ALA A 6 13.78 -4.77 24.75
N ILE A 7 13.91 -3.51 24.37
CA ILE A 7 14.34 -2.42 25.27
C ILE A 7 13.26 -2.17 26.33
N VAL A 8 12.00 -2.12 25.93
CA VAL A 8 10.86 -1.93 26.86
C VAL A 8 10.77 -3.10 27.84
N ASP A 9 10.87 -4.34 27.33
CA ASP A 9 10.81 -5.56 28.13
C ASP A 9 11.96 -5.62 29.14
N LEU A 10 13.19 -5.29 28.71
CA LEU A 10 14.37 -5.21 29.59
C LEU A 10 14.19 -4.12 30.66
N THR A 11 13.59 -2.99 30.31
CA THR A 11 13.31 -1.90 31.26
C THR A 11 12.35 -2.38 32.34
N HIS A 12 11.31 -3.13 32.01
CA HIS A 12 10.38 -3.72 32.97
C HIS A 12 11.07 -4.76 33.87
N GLU A 13 11.96 -5.57 33.31
CA GLU A 13 12.72 -6.55 34.12
C GLU A 13 13.67 -5.87 35.12
N VAL A 14 14.42 -4.85 34.67
CA VAL A 14 15.29 -4.04 35.53
C VAL A 14 14.49 -3.38 36.64
N LYS A 15 13.31 -2.82 36.34
CA LYS A 15 12.41 -2.23 37.34
C LYS A 15 12.02 -3.24 38.42
N ARG A 16 11.58 -4.44 38.00
CA ARG A 16 11.19 -5.50 38.95
C ARG A 16 12.34 -5.93 39.85
N LEU A 17 13.52 -6.14 39.27
CA LEU A 17 14.72 -6.56 39.98
C LEU A 17 15.17 -5.49 40.99
N ALA A 18 15.22 -4.25 40.57
CA ALA A 18 15.61 -3.13 41.42
C ALA A 18 14.65 -2.94 42.58
N THR A 19 13.33 -2.99 42.36
CA THR A 19 12.32 -2.87 43.39
C THR A 19 12.47 -3.99 44.43
N SER A 20 12.71 -5.23 44.00
CA SER A 20 12.96 -6.37 44.92
C SER A 20 14.20 -6.13 45.77
N LYS A 21 15.32 -5.69 45.20
CA LYS A 21 16.56 -5.45 45.93
C LYS A 21 16.47 -4.27 46.90
N ILE A 22 15.75 -3.23 46.56
CA ILE A 22 15.48 -2.12 47.46
C ILE A 22 14.65 -2.59 48.66
N SER A 23 13.66 -3.47 48.44
CA SER A 23 12.90 -4.09 49.54
C SER A 23 13.79 -4.89 50.47
N ASP A 24 14.66 -5.76 49.92
CA ASP A 24 15.62 -6.55 50.72
C ASP A 24 16.51 -5.65 51.59
N ILE A 25 17.01 -4.53 51.03
CA ILE A 25 17.84 -3.56 51.79
C ILE A 25 17.05 -2.92 52.89
N ASN A 26 15.79 -2.52 52.66
CA ASN A 26 14.93 -1.91 53.68
C ASN A 26 14.63 -2.86 54.83
N ASP A 27 14.42 -4.15 54.58
CA ASP A 27 14.16 -5.16 55.59
C ASP A 27 15.40 -5.38 56.45
N ILE A 28 16.59 -5.55 55.87
CA ILE A 28 17.87 -5.64 56.58
C ILE A 28 18.11 -4.38 57.43
N ASN A 29 17.82 -3.19 56.89
CA ASN A 29 18.00 -1.93 57.60
C ASN A 29 17.04 -1.79 58.80
N ARG A 30 15.82 -2.30 58.68
CA ARG A 30 14.85 -2.35 59.80
C ARG A 30 15.36 -3.25 60.92
N GLU A 31 15.84 -4.46 60.59
CA GLU A 31 16.41 -5.39 61.58
C GLU A 31 17.63 -4.76 62.27
N THR A 32 18.52 -4.10 61.49
CA THR A 32 19.68 -3.41 62.06
C THR A 32 19.28 -2.28 63.02
N THR A 33 18.22 -1.56 62.70
CA THR A 33 17.67 -0.50 63.57
C THR A 33 17.12 -1.08 64.84
N PHE A 34 16.40 -2.23 64.85
CA PHE A 34 15.92 -2.93 65.97
C PHE A 34 17.06 -3.45 66.89
N LEU A 35 18.12 -4.03 66.30
CA LEU A 35 19.31 -4.46 67.05
C LEU A 35 20.01 -3.30 67.75
N ALA A 36 20.17 -2.17 67.06
CA ALA A 36 20.75 -0.93 67.62
C ALA A 36 19.90 -0.41 68.79
N LEU A 37 18.58 -0.44 68.69
CA LEU A 37 17.66 -0.02 69.79
C LEU A 37 17.76 -0.92 70.98
N ASN A 38 17.77 -2.25 70.78
CA ASN A 38 17.92 -3.23 71.86
C ASN A 38 19.26 -3.06 72.60
N ALA A 39 20.36 -2.83 71.82
CA ALA A 39 21.69 -2.55 72.36
C ALA A 39 21.71 -1.26 73.19
N LEU A 40 20.98 -0.21 72.83
CA LEU A 40 20.83 1.01 73.59
C LEU A 40 20.09 0.76 74.96
N ILE A 41 19.05 -0.08 74.90
CA ILE A 41 18.31 -0.43 76.07
C ILE A 41 19.19 -1.20 77.10
N GLU A 42 19.96 -2.20 76.66
CA GLU A 42 20.85 -2.95 77.49
C GLU A 42 22.05 -2.11 78.01
N ALA A 43 22.57 -1.20 77.16
CA ALA A 43 23.59 -0.26 77.60
C ALA A 43 23.09 0.67 78.68
N ALA A 44 21.86 1.12 78.62
CA ALA A 44 21.22 1.91 79.63
C ALA A 44 21.02 1.12 81.01
N ARG A 45 20.67 -0.16 80.85
CA ARG A 45 20.56 -1.08 82.04
C ARG A 45 21.89 -1.30 82.75
N ALA A 46 22.98 -1.38 82.01
CA ALA A 46 24.32 -1.57 82.53
C ALA A 46 24.95 -0.31 83.22
N GLY A 47 24.26 0.82 83.18
CA GLY A 47 24.67 2.07 83.78
C GLY A 47 26.04 2.58 83.28
N ASN A 48 26.95 2.88 84.19
CA ASN A 48 28.29 3.43 83.81
C ASN A 48 29.14 2.47 82.93
N ALA A 49 28.98 1.16 83.15
CA ALA A 49 29.71 0.14 82.39
C ALA A 49 29.22 0.07 80.91
N GLY A 50 27.98 0.47 80.66
CA GLY A 50 27.38 0.45 79.36
C GLY A 50 27.65 1.69 78.45
N LYS A 51 28.29 2.73 78.93
CA LYS A 51 28.49 4.00 78.15
C LYS A 51 29.18 3.82 76.80
N GLY A 52 30.19 2.97 76.70
CA GLY A 52 30.90 2.68 75.48
C GLY A 52 29.99 2.00 74.43
N PHE A 53 29.16 1.02 74.87
CA PHE A 53 28.17 0.33 74.08
C PHE A 53 27.07 1.25 73.55
N ALA A 54 26.62 2.20 74.39
CA ALA A 54 25.60 3.18 73.99
C ALA A 54 26.09 4.08 72.83
N VAL A 55 27.37 4.46 72.82
CA VAL A 55 27.95 5.24 71.72
C VAL A 55 27.93 4.46 70.41
N VAL A 56 28.37 3.18 70.43
CA VAL A 56 28.38 2.33 69.25
C VAL A 56 26.94 2.07 68.75
N ALA A 57 26.00 1.77 69.61
CA ALA A 57 24.61 1.53 69.24
C ALA A 57 23.95 2.79 68.64
N ASN A 58 24.27 3.98 69.18
CA ASN A 58 23.82 5.24 68.54
C ASN A 58 24.43 5.46 67.15
N GLN A 59 25.71 5.13 66.97
CA GLN A 59 26.33 5.20 65.63
C GLN A 59 25.67 4.26 64.65
N VAL A 60 25.37 3.01 65.03
CA VAL A 60 24.64 2.04 64.19
C VAL A 60 23.26 2.57 63.82
N LYS A 61 22.51 3.13 64.80
CA LYS A 61 21.22 3.77 64.52
C LYS A 61 21.30 4.91 63.52
N GLN A 62 22.33 5.78 63.62
CA GLN A 62 22.55 6.88 62.70
C GLN A 62 22.88 6.36 61.29
N VAL A 63 23.71 5.32 61.15
CA VAL A 63 24.02 4.66 59.88
C VAL A 63 22.76 4.09 59.25
N SER A 64 21.93 3.37 60.03
CA SER A 64 20.63 2.84 59.55
C SER A 64 19.71 3.93 59.05
N LYS A 65 19.64 5.09 59.75
CA LYS A 65 18.83 6.22 59.26
C LYS A 65 19.34 6.73 57.91
N ARG A 66 20.66 6.88 57.73
CA ARG A 66 21.28 7.32 56.52
C ARG A 66 21.07 6.34 55.35
N ILE A 67 21.12 5.03 55.64
CA ILE A 67 20.78 3.97 54.64
C ILE A 67 19.34 4.13 54.18
N SER A 68 18.36 4.38 55.10
CA SER A 68 16.98 4.58 54.76
C SER A 68 16.76 5.78 53.84
N GLU A 69 17.45 6.91 54.08
CA GLU A 69 17.41 8.12 53.27
C GLU A 69 17.96 7.84 51.85
N ILE A 70 19.15 7.23 51.75
CA ILE A 70 19.78 6.86 50.48
C ILE A 70 18.89 5.89 49.67
N THR A 71 18.29 4.90 50.32
CA THR A 71 17.45 3.90 49.66
C THR A 71 16.16 4.54 49.14
N THR A 72 15.59 5.50 49.88
CA THR A 72 14.43 6.27 49.43
C THR A 72 14.73 7.11 48.22
N ASP A 73 15.87 7.85 48.21
CA ASP A 73 16.30 8.68 47.11
C ASP A 73 16.61 7.80 45.88
N LEU A 74 17.32 6.67 46.06
CA LEU A 74 17.62 5.72 45.02
C LEU A 74 16.33 5.18 44.35
N ASN A 75 15.34 4.82 45.17
CA ASN A 75 14.05 4.31 44.68
C ASN A 75 13.34 5.38 43.81
N LYS A 76 13.35 6.64 44.26
CA LYS A 76 12.74 7.76 43.53
C LYS A 76 13.44 8.02 42.22
N ASP A 77 14.78 8.11 42.19
CA ASP A 77 15.58 8.40 41.02
C ASP A 77 15.49 7.26 40.00
N LEU A 78 15.54 6.01 40.49
CA LEU A 78 15.39 4.84 39.62
C LEU A 78 14.01 4.75 39.02
N ALA A 79 12.94 4.98 39.77
CA ALA A 79 11.58 4.99 39.26
C ALA A 79 11.38 6.07 38.18
N GLY A 80 11.93 7.26 38.38
CA GLY A 80 11.91 8.36 37.41
C GLY A 80 12.63 7.99 36.13
N SER A 81 13.86 7.47 36.22
CA SER A 81 14.68 7.07 35.06
C SER A 81 14.02 5.94 34.26
N LEU A 82 13.52 4.90 34.94
CA LEU A 82 12.85 3.77 34.29
C LEU A 82 11.53 4.18 33.62
N SER A 83 10.77 5.10 34.22
CA SER A 83 9.56 5.66 33.57
C SER A 83 9.90 6.39 32.29
N THR A 84 10.96 7.20 32.30
CA THR A 84 11.44 7.93 31.11
C THR A 84 11.89 6.97 30.02
N LEU A 85 12.62 5.90 30.39
CA LEU A 85 13.06 4.88 29.41
C LEU A 85 11.87 4.16 28.78
N THR A 86 10.84 3.82 29.55
CA THR A 86 9.61 3.19 29.01
C THR A 86 8.94 4.12 28.02
N GLN A 87 8.74 5.40 28.36
CA GLN A 87 8.13 6.40 27.48
C GLN A 87 8.92 6.60 26.18
N LEU A 88 10.24 6.64 26.27
CA LEU A 88 11.11 6.73 25.10
C LEU A 88 10.98 5.48 24.20
N GLY A 89 10.94 4.29 24.80
CA GLY A 89 10.74 3.03 24.08
C GLY A 89 9.41 3.00 23.32
N ASP A 90 8.31 3.32 24.02
CA ASP A 90 6.97 3.39 23.41
C ASP A 90 6.90 4.43 22.28
N SER A 91 7.48 5.62 22.50
CA SER A 91 7.57 6.67 21.48
C SER A 91 8.38 6.23 20.24
N MET A 92 9.45 5.48 20.46
CA MET A 92 10.28 4.95 19.36
C MET A 92 9.53 3.89 18.55
N ILE A 93 8.81 2.99 19.21
CA ILE A 93 7.97 1.97 18.58
C ILE A 93 6.91 2.65 17.71
N GLU A 94 6.22 3.66 18.24
CA GLU A 94 5.17 4.37 17.49
C GLU A 94 5.73 5.13 16.29
N ARG A 95 6.90 5.76 16.42
CA ARG A 95 7.59 6.42 15.30
C ARG A 95 8.00 5.45 14.20
N LEU A 96 8.51 4.27 14.55
CA LEU A 96 8.87 3.24 13.56
C LEU A 96 7.63 2.74 12.82
N ARG A 97 6.54 2.47 13.54
CA ARG A 97 5.27 2.07 12.94
C ARG A 97 4.69 3.12 12.00
N SER A 98 4.75 4.39 12.40
CA SER A 98 4.31 5.52 11.58
C SER A 98 5.16 5.63 10.32
N HIS A 99 6.48 5.49 10.45
CA HIS A 99 7.40 5.51 9.32
C HIS A 99 7.13 4.35 8.33
N ASP A 100 6.89 3.14 8.83
CA ASP A 100 6.58 1.98 7.97
C ASP A 100 5.26 2.17 7.23
N GLY A 101 4.22 2.68 7.91
CA GLY A 101 2.94 2.99 7.30
C GLY A 101 3.05 4.04 6.20
N GLN A 102 3.77 5.14 6.46
CA GLN A 102 4.00 6.19 5.48
C GLN A 102 4.81 5.68 4.29
N ARG A 103 5.89 4.93 4.53
CA ARG A 103 6.70 4.33 3.46
C ARG A 103 5.86 3.41 2.57
N CYS A 104 4.99 2.58 3.14
CA CYS A 104 4.08 1.75 2.35
C CYS A 104 3.06 2.57 1.57
N ALA A 105 2.60 3.72 2.08
CA ALA A 105 1.73 4.63 1.33
C ALA A 105 2.46 5.27 0.14
N ASP A 106 3.72 5.65 0.31
CA ASP A 106 4.56 6.19 -0.77
C ASP A 106 4.85 5.12 -1.84
N LEU A 107 5.06 3.86 -1.44
CA LEU A 107 5.20 2.74 -2.37
C LEU A 107 3.88 2.45 -3.11
N ALA A 108 2.74 2.56 -2.45
CA ALA A 108 1.43 2.43 -3.08
C ALA A 108 1.18 3.55 -4.09
N LEU A 109 1.59 4.79 -3.78
CA LEU A 109 1.54 5.92 -4.71
C LEU A 109 2.44 5.67 -5.93
N ASN A 110 3.67 5.23 -5.72
CA ASN A 110 4.58 4.93 -6.83
C ASN A 110 4.03 3.83 -7.75
N MET A 111 3.41 2.81 -7.17
CA MET A 111 2.76 1.72 -7.91
C MET A 111 1.62 2.24 -8.80
N ILE A 112 0.73 3.08 -8.28
CA ILE A 112 -0.41 3.59 -9.07
C ILE A 112 0.01 4.67 -10.07
N ASP A 113 1.03 5.48 -9.78
CA ASP A 113 1.61 6.45 -10.72
C ASP A 113 2.23 5.75 -11.94
N LEU A 114 2.90 4.62 -11.75
CA LEU A 114 3.40 3.79 -12.85
C LEU A 114 2.26 3.29 -13.75
N ILE A 115 1.13 2.91 -13.17
CA ILE A 115 -0.06 2.52 -13.92
C ILE A 115 -0.62 3.71 -14.69
N ASP A 116 -0.78 4.88 -14.08
CA ASP A 116 -1.32 6.06 -14.75
C ASP A 116 -0.47 6.49 -15.95
N ARG A 117 0.86 6.46 -15.83
CA ARG A 117 1.79 6.73 -16.94
C ARG A 117 1.60 5.73 -18.08
N ASN A 118 1.47 4.46 -17.73
CA ASN A 118 1.24 3.40 -18.70
C ASN A 118 -0.12 3.59 -19.42
N LEU A 119 -1.17 3.91 -18.68
CA LEU A 119 -2.51 4.10 -19.23
C LEU A 119 -2.66 5.42 -20.01
N TYR A 120 -1.88 6.45 -19.69
CA TYR A 120 -1.76 7.66 -20.50
C TYR A 120 -1.30 7.32 -21.91
N GLU A 121 -0.26 6.49 -22.08
CA GLU A 121 0.21 6.04 -23.39
C GLU A 121 -0.93 5.35 -24.19
N ARG A 122 -1.75 4.54 -23.53
CA ARG A 122 -2.92 3.89 -24.19
C ARG A 122 -3.92 4.91 -24.70
N SER A 123 -4.14 5.99 -23.94
CA SER A 123 -5.00 7.08 -24.37
C SER A 123 -4.44 7.84 -25.57
N CYS A 124 -3.11 7.93 -25.69
CA CYS A 124 -2.45 8.53 -26.85
C CYS A 124 -2.52 7.59 -28.07
N ASP A 125 -2.22 6.30 -27.88
CA ASP A 125 -2.21 5.29 -28.94
C ASP A 125 -3.57 5.22 -29.65
N VAL A 126 -4.67 5.10 -28.91
CA VAL A 126 -6.00 4.96 -29.49
C VAL A 126 -6.41 6.19 -30.30
N ARG A 127 -6.06 7.40 -29.83
CA ARG A 127 -6.35 8.66 -30.54
C ARG A 127 -5.49 8.78 -31.81
N TRP A 128 -4.23 8.40 -31.71
CA TRP A 128 -3.31 8.46 -32.85
C TRP A 128 -3.71 7.45 -33.94
N TRP A 129 -3.95 6.20 -33.56
CA TRP A 129 -4.33 5.17 -34.54
C TRP A 129 -5.73 5.40 -35.12
N ALA A 130 -6.61 6.12 -34.45
CA ALA A 130 -7.88 6.57 -35.05
C ALA A 130 -7.69 7.49 -36.26
N THR A 131 -6.51 8.10 -36.46
CA THR A 131 -6.16 8.96 -37.61
C THR A 131 -5.34 8.24 -38.69
N ASP A 132 -4.97 6.96 -38.46
CA ASP A 132 -4.22 6.19 -39.46
C ASP A 132 -5.06 6.06 -40.75
N SER A 133 -4.43 6.36 -41.90
CA SER A 133 -5.10 6.39 -43.21
C SER A 133 -5.75 5.06 -43.58
N ALA A 134 -5.16 3.92 -43.18
CA ALA A 134 -5.75 2.62 -43.45
C ALA A 134 -7.01 2.37 -42.59
N VAL A 135 -7.02 2.85 -41.34
CA VAL A 135 -8.18 2.77 -40.42
C VAL A 135 -9.32 3.65 -40.95
N VAL A 136 -9.01 4.89 -41.36
CA VAL A 136 -9.99 5.83 -41.90
C VAL A 136 -10.56 5.28 -43.23
N ALA A 137 -9.71 4.81 -44.17
CA ALA A 137 -10.14 4.26 -45.42
C ALA A 137 -11.01 3.01 -45.28
N CYS A 138 -10.73 2.16 -44.28
CA CYS A 138 -11.52 0.97 -44.00
C CYS A 138 -12.99 1.32 -43.71
N LEU A 139 -13.21 2.39 -42.94
CA LEU A 139 -14.57 2.83 -42.56
C LEU A 139 -15.21 3.75 -43.63
N ALA A 140 -14.43 4.45 -44.43
CA ALA A 140 -14.96 5.33 -45.45
C ALA A 140 -15.36 4.56 -46.73
N ASN A 141 -14.64 3.52 -47.12
CA ASN A 141 -14.84 2.80 -48.39
C ASN A 141 -15.82 1.62 -48.25
N HIS A 142 -15.96 1.03 -47.07
CA HIS A 142 -16.81 -0.13 -46.77
C HIS A 142 -16.53 -1.36 -47.70
N ASP A 143 -15.30 -1.53 -48.18
CA ASP A 143 -14.94 -2.63 -49.08
C ASP A 143 -13.95 -3.62 -48.40
N THR A 144 -13.88 -4.84 -48.94
CA THR A 144 -13.06 -5.93 -48.39
C THR A 144 -11.56 -5.64 -48.54
N SER A 145 -11.13 -4.87 -49.56
CA SER A 145 -9.72 -4.56 -49.82
C SER A 145 -9.17 -3.61 -48.75
N SER A 146 -9.90 -2.53 -48.49
CA SER A 146 -9.54 -1.57 -47.43
C SER A 146 -9.57 -2.21 -46.02
N ALA A 147 -10.56 -3.09 -45.75
CA ALA A 147 -10.60 -3.85 -44.51
C ALA A 147 -9.39 -4.79 -44.35
N LYS A 148 -8.99 -5.49 -45.43
CA LYS A 148 -7.80 -6.35 -45.42
C LYS A 148 -6.53 -5.52 -45.16
N HIS A 149 -6.38 -4.41 -45.90
CA HIS A 149 -5.23 -3.51 -45.73
C HIS A 149 -5.15 -2.96 -44.29
N ALA A 150 -6.28 -2.56 -43.71
CA ALA A 150 -6.34 -2.12 -42.31
C ALA A 150 -5.91 -3.22 -41.34
N SER A 151 -6.40 -4.47 -41.51
CA SER A 151 -5.98 -5.61 -40.67
C SER A 151 -4.46 -5.86 -40.77
N GLU A 152 -3.87 -5.80 -41.98
CA GLU A 152 -2.43 -5.95 -42.16
C GLU A 152 -1.65 -4.83 -41.45
N ARG A 153 -2.14 -3.60 -41.53
CA ARG A 153 -1.57 -2.43 -40.85
C ARG A 153 -1.62 -2.57 -39.33
N LEU A 154 -2.79 -2.97 -38.77
CA LEU A 154 -2.97 -3.23 -37.36
C LEU A 154 -2.09 -4.39 -36.86
N SER A 155 -1.87 -5.43 -37.70
CA SER A 155 -0.96 -6.53 -37.35
C SER A 155 0.47 -6.03 -37.13
N VAL A 156 0.98 -5.16 -38.01
CA VAL A 156 2.32 -4.55 -37.88
C VAL A 156 2.43 -3.74 -36.57
N ILE A 157 1.38 -3.00 -36.21
CA ILE A 157 1.33 -2.27 -34.92
C ILE A 157 1.42 -3.23 -33.79
N LEU A 158 0.60 -4.28 -33.75
CA LEU A 158 0.55 -5.28 -32.68
C LEU A 158 1.83 -6.11 -32.52
N ASP A 159 2.56 -6.33 -33.60
CA ASP A 159 3.85 -7.01 -33.58
C ASP A 159 4.93 -6.14 -32.92
N SER A 160 4.80 -4.82 -33.01
CA SER A 160 5.68 -3.86 -32.33
C SER A 160 5.25 -3.55 -30.91
N TYR A 161 3.95 -3.49 -30.64
CA TYR A 161 3.35 -3.18 -29.33
C TYR A 161 2.80 -4.44 -28.67
N THR A 162 3.65 -5.19 -27.98
CA THR A 162 3.32 -6.48 -27.36
C THR A 162 2.36 -6.39 -26.16
N VAL A 163 1.99 -5.16 -25.78
CA VAL A 163 1.10 -4.89 -24.63
C VAL A 163 -0.39 -4.96 -24.99
N TYR A 164 -0.73 -5.16 -26.25
CA TYR A 164 -2.13 -5.26 -26.70
C TYR A 164 -2.48 -6.68 -27.13
N ARG A 165 -3.69 -7.10 -26.77
CA ARG A 165 -4.28 -8.36 -27.23
C ARG A 165 -4.70 -8.26 -28.68
N ASP A 166 -5.49 -7.23 -29.00
CA ASP A 166 -5.95 -6.94 -30.36
C ASP A 166 -6.37 -5.47 -30.49
N ILE A 167 -6.58 -5.02 -31.72
CA ILE A 167 -7.14 -3.72 -32.09
C ILE A 167 -8.26 -4.00 -33.08
N TRP A 168 -9.47 -3.46 -32.83
CA TRP A 168 -10.60 -3.64 -33.73
C TRP A 168 -11.05 -2.32 -34.34
N ILE A 169 -11.50 -2.39 -35.57
CA ILE A 169 -12.19 -1.31 -36.28
C ILE A 169 -13.65 -1.72 -36.41
N VAL A 170 -14.53 -0.85 -35.94
CA VAL A 170 -15.98 -1.08 -35.84
C VAL A 170 -16.70 0.00 -36.61
N ASP A 171 -17.64 -0.37 -37.49
CA ASP A 171 -18.44 0.57 -38.28
C ASP A 171 -19.47 1.33 -37.42
N GLU A 172 -20.20 2.26 -38.05
CA GLU A 172 -21.21 3.08 -37.38
C GLU A 172 -22.42 2.26 -36.83
N HIS A 173 -22.61 1.03 -37.33
CA HIS A 173 -23.66 0.11 -36.89
C HIS A 173 -23.19 -0.83 -35.78
N GLY A 174 -21.94 -0.74 -35.34
CA GLY A 174 -21.35 -1.58 -34.30
C GLY A 174 -20.88 -2.93 -34.80
N VAL A 175 -20.65 -3.11 -36.11
CA VAL A 175 -20.08 -4.34 -36.68
C VAL A 175 -18.56 -4.22 -36.79
N VAL A 176 -17.85 -5.22 -36.30
CA VAL A 176 -16.39 -5.29 -36.44
C VAL A 176 -16.05 -5.58 -37.91
N VAL A 177 -15.42 -4.62 -38.60
CA VAL A 177 -15.06 -4.72 -40.01
C VAL A 177 -13.64 -5.21 -40.22
N ALA A 178 -12.74 -4.93 -39.30
CA ALA A 178 -11.34 -5.40 -39.31
C ALA A 178 -10.78 -5.53 -37.90
N ASN A 179 -9.81 -6.43 -37.73
CA ASN A 179 -9.02 -6.55 -36.52
C ASN A 179 -7.57 -6.94 -36.85
N GLY A 180 -6.67 -6.66 -35.92
CA GLY A 180 -5.25 -6.83 -36.14
C GLY A 180 -4.73 -8.26 -36.04
N ARG A 181 -5.43 -9.14 -35.29
CA ARG A 181 -5.06 -10.55 -35.09
C ARG A 181 -6.19 -11.51 -35.46
N PRO A 182 -6.67 -11.53 -36.72
CA PRO A 182 -7.82 -12.34 -37.13
C PRO A 182 -7.59 -13.85 -36.98
N ALA A 183 -6.32 -14.30 -36.98
CA ALA A 183 -5.99 -15.70 -36.76
C ALA A 183 -6.17 -16.16 -35.29
N LEU A 184 -6.08 -15.23 -34.36
CA LEU A 184 -6.27 -15.50 -32.92
C LEU A 184 -7.68 -15.17 -32.47
N TYR A 185 -8.29 -14.14 -33.03
CA TYR A 185 -9.60 -13.62 -32.65
C TYR A 185 -10.47 -13.45 -33.90
N ALA A 186 -11.44 -14.32 -34.08
CA ALA A 186 -12.36 -14.28 -35.22
C ALA A 186 -13.45 -13.20 -34.99
N ALA A 187 -13.01 -11.95 -34.81
CA ALA A 187 -13.87 -10.84 -34.43
C ALA A 187 -14.64 -10.21 -35.57
N ARG A 188 -14.17 -10.34 -36.84
CA ARG A 188 -14.81 -9.74 -38.01
C ARG A 188 -16.24 -10.25 -38.17
N GLY A 189 -17.20 -9.33 -38.29
CA GLY A 189 -18.62 -9.62 -38.36
C GLY A 189 -19.36 -9.66 -37.01
N GLU A 190 -18.64 -9.66 -35.90
CA GLU A 190 -19.26 -9.56 -34.58
C GLU A 190 -19.96 -8.20 -34.43
N ASN A 191 -21.11 -8.19 -33.76
CA ASN A 191 -21.85 -6.98 -33.46
C ASN A 191 -21.65 -6.56 -31.98
N VAL A 192 -21.03 -5.40 -31.80
CA VAL A 192 -20.71 -4.79 -30.51
C VAL A 192 -21.47 -3.49 -30.24
N ALA A 193 -22.55 -3.23 -30.97
CA ALA A 193 -23.39 -2.02 -30.80
C ALA A 193 -23.91 -1.85 -29.37
N GLY A 194 -24.10 -2.98 -28.65
CA GLY A 194 -24.51 -3.00 -27.25
C GLY A 194 -23.39 -2.70 -26.24
N ALA A 195 -22.13 -2.69 -26.65
CA ALA A 195 -21.00 -2.45 -25.74
C ALA A 195 -20.92 -0.96 -25.33
N ASP A 196 -20.71 -0.72 -24.03
CA ASP A 196 -20.64 0.66 -23.49
C ASP A 196 -19.46 1.43 -24.08
N TRP A 197 -18.30 0.80 -24.23
CA TRP A 197 -17.13 1.43 -24.83
C TRP A 197 -17.40 1.90 -26.29
N PHE A 198 -18.18 1.14 -27.10
CA PHE A 198 -18.53 1.53 -28.44
C PHE A 198 -19.51 2.70 -28.44
N ARG A 199 -20.61 2.59 -27.69
CA ARG A 199 -21.62 3.66 -27.59
C ARG A 199 -21.02 4.99 -27.13
N ASN A 200 -20.08 4.91 -26.17
CA ASN A 200 -19.44 6.11 -25.64
C ASN A 200 -18.36 6.64 -26.61
N ALA A 201 -17.62 5.78 -27.32
CA ALA A 201 -16.71 6.21 -28.38
C ALA A 201 -17.41 7.00 -29.48
N MET A 202 -18.57 6.52 -29.92
CA MET A 202 -19.38 7.19 -30.96
C MET A 202 -19.93 8.54 -30.49
N LYS A 203 -20.02 8.79 -29.18
CA LYS A 203 -20.46 10.08 -28.59
C LYS A 203 -19.32 11.07 -28.35
N THR A 204 -18.06 10.68 -28.60
CA THR A 204 -16.92 11.61 -28.46
C THR A 204 -17.11 12.82 -29.37
N ARG A 205 -16.76 14.02 -28.88
CA ARG A 205 -17.03 15.29 -29.57
C ARG A 205 -15.92 15.64 -30.56
N SER A 206 -14.69 15.16 -30.30
CA SER A 206 -13.52 15.46 -31.12
C SER A 206 -12.56 14.29 -31.17
N GLY A 207 -11.56 14.34 -32.05
CA GLY A 207 -10.46 13.39 -32.11
C GLY A 207 -9.51 13.46 -30.90
N ALA A 208 -9.66 14.46 -30.03
CA ALA A 208 -8.93 14.55 -28.78
C ALA A 208 -9.57 13.72 -27.65
N ASP A 209 -10.83 13.32 -27.81
CA ASP A 209 -11.57 12.56 -26.80
C ASP A 209 -11.33 11.05 -26.96
N TYR A 210 -11.41 10.35 -25.85
CA TYR A 210 -11.37 8.89 -25.81
C TYR A 210 -12.23 8.36 -24.67
N VAL A 211 -12.49 7.07 -24.68
CA VAL A 211 -13.18 6.34 -23.61
C VAL A 211 -12.22 5.30 -23.05
N ALA A 212 -12.08 5.27 -21.73
CA ALA A 212 -11.39 4.22 -21.01
C ALA A 212 -12.39 3.46 -20.15
N SER A 213 -12.31 2.14 -20.13
CA SER A 213 -13.15 1.27 -19.30
C SER A 213 -12.33 0.58 -18.23
N ASP A 214 -12.98 0.23 -17.13
CA ASP A 214 -12.39 -0.59 -16.08
C ASP A 214 -11.94 -1.95 -16.62
N VAL A 215 -11.09 -2.63 -15.84
CA VAL A 215 -10.58 -3.96 -16.19
C VAL A 215 -11.69 -5.00 -16.10
N GLU A 216 -11.84 -5.75 -17.19
CA GLU A 216 -12.81 -6.83 -17.32
C GLU A 216 -12.18 -8.08 -17.94
N ALA A 217 -12.79 -9.24 -17.65
CA ALA A 217 -12.47 -10.49 -18.35
C ALA A 217 -13.40 -10.63 -19.55
N LEU A 218 -12.84 -10.57 -20.76
CA LEU A 218 -13.64 -10.61 -21.99
C LEU A 218 -13.69 -12.01 -22.59
N VAL A 219 -14.88 -12.54 -22.72
CA VAL A 219 -15.12 -13.92 -23.25
C VAL A 219 -14.51 -14.10 -24.64
N PHE A 220 -14.70 -13.13 -25.54
CA PHE A 220 -14.15 -13.17 -26.90
C PHE A 220 -12.61 -13.00 -26.97
N MET A 221 -11.99 -12.67 -25.85
CA MET A 221 -10.54 -12.64 -25.65
C MET A 221 -10.06 -13.83 -24.78
N HIS A 222 -10.77 -14.95 -24.80
CA HIS A 222 -10.47 -16.15 -23.99
C HIS A 222 -10.44 -15.86 -22.48
N ASN A 223 -11.34 -15.01 -22.00
CA ASN A 223 -11.41 -14.53 -20.62
C ASN A 223 -10.14 -13.78 -20.15
N ALA A 224 -9.37 -13.21 -21.08
CA ALA A 224 -8.26 -12.36 -20.71
C ALA A 224 -8.74 -11.10 -19.99
N GLN A 225 -7.99 -10.70 -18.98
CA GLN A 225 -8.21 -9.44 -18.28
C GLN A 225 -7.65 -8.30 -19.13
N VAL A 226 -8.49 -7.39 -19.52
CA VAL A 226 -8.12 -6.27 -20.38
C VAL A 226 -8.65 -4.95 -19.86
N ALA A 227 -7.89 -3.88 -20.05
CA ALA A 227 -8.39 -2.51 -19.98
C ALA A 227 -8.68 -2.05 -21.41
N THR A 228 -9.88 -1.51 -21.65
CA THR A 228 -10.35 -1.17 -22.99
C THR A 228 -10.27 0.33 -23.20
N TYR A 229 -9.67 0.75 -24.33
CA TYR A 229 -9.62 2.15 -24.75
C TYR A 229 -10.23 2.26 -26.16
N SER A 230 -11.10 3.25 -26.36
CA SER A 230 -11.78 3.44 -27.64
C SER A 230 -11.99 4.91 -27.96
N THR A 231 -12.10 5.22 -29.24
CA THR A 231 -12.49 6.55 -29.72
C THR A 231 -13.17 6.46 -31.09
N ALA A 232 -13.89 7.51 -31.51
CA ALA A 232 -14.44 7.56 -32.83
C ALA A 232 -13.34 7.77 -33.86
N VAL A 233 -13.41 6.99 -34.95
CA VAL A 233 -12.65 7.24 -36.17
C VAL A 233 -13.44 8.26 -37.01
N ARG A 234 -12.75 9.31 -37.43
CA ARG A 234 -13.41 10.45 -38.07
C ARG A 234 -13.00 10.63 -39.54
N GLU A 235 -13.90 11.18 -40.32
CA GLU A 235 -13.70 11.46 -41.73
C GLU A 235 -12.41 12.25 -41.97
N GLY A 236 -11.59 11.74 -42.92
CA GLY A 236 -10.28 12.30 -43.19
C GLY A 236 -9.25 12.26 -42.08
N GLY A 237 -9.50 11.55 -40.95
CA GLY A 237 -8.67 11.58 -39.76
C GLY A 237 -8.67 12.95 -39.06
N LEU A 238 -9.61 13.82 -39.38
CA LEU A 238 -9.68 15.19 -38.86
C LEU A 238 -10.36 15.19 -37.47
N ALA A 239 -9.84 15.98 -36.54
CA ALA A 239 -10.36 16.06 -35.19
C ALA A 239 -11.87 16.41 -35.12
N ASN A 240 -12.36 17.20 -36.05
CA ASN A 240 -13.76 17.66 -36.16
C ASN A 240 -14.54 16.97 -37.29
N GLY A 241 -13.99 15.93 -37.91
CA GLY A 241 -14.67 15.16 -38.94
C GLY A 241 -15.90 14.40 -38.39
N ARG A 242 -16.82 14.04 -39.29
CA ARG A 242 -17.95 13.18 -38.95
C ARG A 242 -17.44 11.81 -38.46
N ALA A 243 -18.04 11.26 -37.41
CA ALA A 243 -17.71 9.92 -36.97
C ALA A 243 -18.15 8.88 -38.04
N LEU A 244 -17.22 8.03 -38.46
CA LEU A 244 -17.44 6.94 -39.39
C LEU A 244 -17.65 5.61 -38.73
N GLY A 245 -17.18 5.48 -37.48
CA GLY A 245 -17.15 4.28 -36.68
C GLY A 245 -16.22 4.49 -35.49
N ALA A 246 -15.73 3.41 -34.90
CA ALA A 246 -14.83 3.46 -33.76
C ALA A 246 -13.60 2.55 -33.94
N ILE A 247 -12.50 2.92 -33.31
CA ILE A 247 -11.38 2.04 -33.05
C ILE A 247 -11.35 1.69 -31.56
N VAL A 248 -11.02 0.46 -31.22
CA VAL A 248 -10.86 -0.01 -29.85
C VAL A 248 -9.56 -0.82 -29.73
N ILE A 249 -8.84 -0.59 -28.65
CA ILE A 249 -7.64 -1.31 -28.27
C ILE A 249 -7.89 -2.09 -26.97
N PHE A 250 -7.43 -3.33 -26.93
CA PHE A 250 -7.56 -4.22 -25.77
C PHE A 250 -6.17 -4.39 -25.14
N PHE A 251 -5.92 -3.58 -24.10
CA PHE A 251 -4.66 -3.61 -23.37
C PHE A 251 -4.59 -4.85 -22.47
N ASP A 252 -3.53 -5.66 -22.63
CA ASP A 252 -3.29 -6.88 -21.85
C ASP A 252 -2.93 -6.55 -20.41
N TRP A 253 -3.95 -6.44 -19.54
CA TRP A 253 -3.82 -5.95 -18.19
C TRP A 253 -2.97 -6.85 -17.28
N ALA A 254 -3.25 -8.17 -17.30
CA ALA A 254 -2.70 -9.09 -16.32
C ALA A 254 -1.15 -9.10 -16.24
N PRO A 255 -0.40 -9.22 -17.34
CA PRO A 255 1.06 -9.21 -17.27
C PRO A 255 1.61 -7.83 -16.85
N GLN A 256 1.01 -6.73 -17.32
CA GLN A 256 1.48 -5.37 -17.07
C GLN A 256 1.27 -5.00 -15.59
N ALA A 257 0.05 -5.13 -15.10
CA ALA A 257 -0.27 -4.85 -13.70
C ALA A 257 0.42 -5.84 -12.75
N GLY A 258 0.54 -7.11 -13.16
CA GLY A 258 1.27 -8.14 -12.42
C GLY A 258 2.74 -7.77 -12.21
N ALA A 259 3.41 -7.23 -13.23
CA ALA A 259 4.79 -6.75 -13.12
C ALA A 259 4.89 -5.57 -12.13
N VAL A 260 3.94 -4.63 -12.16
CA VAL A 260 3.93 -3.47 -11.26
C VAL A 260 3.75 -3.90 -9.79
N VAL A 261 2.73 -4.73 -9.49
CA VAL A 261 2.45 -5.13 -8.09
C VAL A 261 3.53 -6.04 -7.51
N LYS A 262 4.24 -6.81 -8.34
CA LYS A 262 5.38 -7.66 -7.93
C LYS A 262 6.70 -6.91 -7.91
N GLY A 263 6.78 -5.77 -8.60
CA GLY A 263 7.98 -4.94 -8.68
C GLY A 263 8.12 -3.94 -7.53
N VAL A 264 7.20 -3.93 -6.55
CA VAL A 264 7.27 -3.03 -5.39
C VAL A 264 8.55 -3.32 -4.59
N ARG A 265 9.29 -2.26 -4.22
CA ARG A 265 10.57 -2.37 -3.54
C ARG A 265 10.39 -2.65 -2.04
N LEU A 266 10.04 -3.88 -1.74
CA LEU A 266 10.01 -4.45 -0.39
C LEU A 266 11.22 -5.36 -0.18
N SER A 267 11.71 -5.48 1.06
CA SER A 267 12.72 -6.47 1.40
C SER A 267 12.14 -7.90 1.36
N GLU A 268 13.00 -8.92 1.33
CA GLU A 268 12.56 -10.32 1.34
C GLU A 268 11.68 -10.63 2.56
N GLU A 269 12.05 -10.11 3.74
CA GLU A 269 11.25 -10.26 4.97
C GLU A 269 9.88 -9.57 4.84
N GLU A 270 9.83 -8.35 4.31
CA GLU A 270 8.57 -7.64 4.10
C GLU A 270 7.66 -8.36 3.10
N TRP A 271 8.21 -8.97 2.05
CA TRP A 271 7.44 -9.73 1.10
C TRP A 271 6.70 -10.92 1.73
N THR A 272 7.28 -11.57 2.76
CA THR A 272 6.62 -12.70 3.44
C THR A 272 5.31 -12.33 4.13
N ARG A 273 5.13 -11.05 4.46
CA ARG A 273 4.00 -10.52 5.22
C ARG A 273 3.21 -9.43 4.51
N SER A 274 3.54 -9.14 3.24
CA SER A 274 2.91 -8.06 2.49
C SER A 274 2.15 -8.57 1.28
N ARG A 275 1.05 -7.88 0.96
CA ARG A 275 0.27 -8.06 -0.26
C ARG A 275 0.09 -6.71 -0.94
N CYS A 276 0.62 -6.57 -2.15
CA CYS A 276 0.48 -5.38 -2.99
C CYS A 276 -0.66 -5.57 -3.97
N MET A 277 -1.53 -4.57 -4.12
CA MET A 277 -2.73 -4.66 -4.94
C MET A 277 -2.99 -3.35 -5.69
N ILE A 278 -3.68 -3.45 -6.82
CA ILE A 278 -4.38 -2.35 -7.44
C ILE A 278 -5.86 -2.67 -7.36
N VAL A 279 -6.66 -1.69 -6.95
CA VAL A 279 -8.11 -1.81 -6.85
C VAL A 279 -8.80 -0.71 -7.68
N ASP A 280 -9.96 -1.03 -8.25
CA ASP A 280 -10.77 -0.07 -9.00
C ASP A 280 -11.48 0.94 -8.07
N SER A 281 -12.25 1.86 -8.65
CA SER A 281 -13.01 2.88 -7.92
C SER A 281 -14.04 2.31 -6.94
N ASN A 282 -14.43 1.04 -7.10
CA ASN A 282 -15.33 0.29 -6.21
C ASN A 282 -14.57 -0.62 -5.25
N PHE A 283 -13.25 -0.45 -5.14
CA PHE A 283 -12.32 -1.25 -4.34
C PHE A 283 -12.27 -2.74 -4.73
N ARG A 284 -12.71 -3.11 -5.95
CA ARG A 284 -12.53 -4.46 -6.49
C ARG A 284 -11.07 -4.65 -6.87
N VAL A 285 -10.46 -5.74 -6.44
CA VAL A 285 -9.08 -6.09 -6.76
C VAL A 285 -8.95 -6.35 -8.25
N ILE A 286 -8.14 -5.56 -8.96
CA ILE A 286 -7.87 -5.70 -10.39
C ILE A 286 -6.44 -6.17 -10.68
N ALA A 287 -5.54 -6.13 -9.68
CA ALA A 287 -4.24 -6.78 -9.69
C ALA A 287 -3.81 -7.09 -8.26
N ALA A 288 -3.08 -8.19 -8.05
CA ALA A 288 -2.54 -8.58 -6.75
C ALA A 288 -1.21 -9.33 -6.91
N SER A 289 -0.26 -9.07 -6.00
CA SER A 289 1.07 -9.68 -6.02
C SER A 289 1.04 -11.19 -5.82
N ASP A 290 0.04 -11.71 -5.11
CA ASP A 290 -0.21 -13.14 -4.88
C ASP A 290 -1.12 -13.78 -5.94
N GLY A 291 -1.62 -13.00 -6.90
CA GLY A 291 -2.52 -13.45 -7.97
C GLY A 291 -3.92 -13.85 -7.51
N LYS A 292 -4.29 -13.60 -6.26
CA LYS A 292 -5.58 -14.04 -5.69
C LYS A 292 -6.63 -12.94 -5.72
N GLY A 293 -7.90 -13.34 -5.84
CA GLY A 293 -9.07 -12.46 -5.72
C GLY A 293 -9.25 -11.46 -6.86
N ILE A 294 -8.49 -11.56 -7.95
CA ILE A 294 -8.57 -10.62 -9.08
C ILE A 294 -9.98 -10.70 -9.70
N LEU A 295 -10.61 -9.55 -9.89
CA LEU A 295 -11.97 -9.31 -10.36
C LEU A 295 -13.10 -9.87 -9.47
N THR A 296 -12.79 -10.54 -8.36
CA THR A 296 -13.78 -11.18 -7.48
C THR A 296 -13.75 -10.63 -6.05
N GLU A 297 -12.58 -10.26 -5.53
CA GLU A 297 -12.42 -9.73 -4.18
C GLU A 297 -12.65 -8.21 -4.14
N ARG A 298 -13.25 -7.71 -3.05
CA ARG A 298 -13.31 -6.29 -2.74
C ARG A 298 -12.53 -6.00 -1.46
N LEU A 299 -11.55 -5.12 -1.55
CA LEU A 299 -10.79 -4.66 -0.40
C LEU A 299 -11.64 -3.68 0.41
N ARG A 300 -11.73 -3.88 1.73
CA ARG A 300 -12.38 -2.92 2.65
C ARG A 300 -11.39 -1.77 2.94
N LEU A 301 -11.27 -0.85 1.99
CA LEU A 301 -10.35 0.28 2.09
C LEU A 301 -11.02 1.46 2.80
N GLN A 302 -10.39 1.96 3.88
CA GLN A 302 -10.87 3.12 4.64
C GLN A 302 -10.10 4.36 4.20
N VAL A 303 -10.60 5.03 3.18
CA VAL A 303 -9.93 6.20 2.60
C VAL A 303 -10.29 7.51 3.30
N ASP A 304 -11.51 7.61 3.88
CA ASP A 304 -12.00 8.78 4.63
C ASP A 304 -11.74 10.14 3.92
N GLY A 305 -11.90 10.14 2.59
CA GLY A 305 -11.67 11.32 1.75
C GLY A 305 -10.19 11.66 1.50
N ARG A 306 -9.24 10.88 2.02
CA ARG A 306 -7.81 11.07 1.79
C ARG A 306 -7.38 10.49 0.44
N GLN A 307 -6.47 11.18 -0.23
CA GLN A 307 -5.87 10.69 -1.47
C GLN A 307 -4.76 9.64 -1.20
N THR A 308 -4.02 9.82 -0.12
CA THR A 308 -3.00 8.87 0.34
C THR A 308 -3.06 8.73 1.85
N GLY A 309 -2.59 7.61 2.37
CA GLY A 309 -2.51 7.39 3.80
C GLY A 309 -2.35 5.93 4.18
N TYR A 310 -2.36 5.72 5.47
CA TYR A 310 -2.37 4.39 6.07
C TYR A 310 -3.24 4.36 7.31
N TYR A 311 -3.63 3.16 7.71
CA TYR A 311 -4.32 2.88 8.97
C TYR A 311 -3.99 1.45 9.42
N ARG A 312 -4.28 1.18 10.70
CA ARG A 312 -4.16 -0.17 11.26
C ARG A 312 -5.55 -0.80 11.33
N ALA A 313 -5.71 -1.94 10.70
CA ALA A 313 -6.91 -2.76 10.81
C ALA A 313 -7.01 -3.44 12.19
N SER A 314 -8.19 -3.95 12.52
CA SER A 314 -8.46 -4.58 13.81
C SER A 314 -7.62 -5.83 14.11
N ASP A 315 -7.14 -6.50 13.07
CA ASP A 315 -6.22 -7.66 13.16
C ASP A 315 -4.74 -7.26 13.27
N GLY A 316 -4.44 -5.95 13.36
CA GLY A 316 -3.09 -5.41 13.44
C GLY A 316 -2.41 -5.18 12.09
N THR A 317 -3.02 -5.55 10.97
CA THR A 317 -2.49 -5.31 9.63
C THR A 317 -2.40 -3.80 9.35
N ILE A 318 -1.26 -3.34 8.85
CA ILE A 318 -1.11 -1.99 8.31
C ILE A 318 -1.63 -2.02 6.88
N VAL A 319 -2.63 -1.19 6.60
CA VAL A 319 -3.19 -0.99 5.27
C VAL A 319 -2.80 0.40 4.80
N SER A 320 -1.98 0.46 3.76
CA SER A 320 -1.51 1.71 3.15
C SER A 320 -2.10 1.83 1.75
N PHE A 321 -2.45 3.05 1.35
CA PHE A 321 -3.11 3.27 0.07
C PHE A 321 -2.72 4.63 -0.54
N ALA A 322 -2.86 4.71 -1.85
CA ALA A 322 -2.82 5.95 -2.61
C ALA A 322 -3.79 5.88 -3.79
N ALA A 323 -4.55 6.95 -3.97
CA ALA A 323 -5.42 7.13 -5.13
C ALA A 323 -4.59 7.48 -6.37
N THR A 324 -5.12 7.17 -7.54
CA THR A 324 -4.58 7.60 -8.83
C THR A 324 -4.38 9.12 -8.87
N PRO A 325 -3.15 9.61 -9.08
CA PRO A 325 -2.90 11.06 -9.23
C PRO A 325 -3.27 11.57 -10.63
N GLY A 326 -3.39 10.66 -11.60
CA GLY A 326 -3.41 10.99 -13.01
C GLY A 326 -2.01 11.30 -13.55
N TYR A 327 -1.91 11.40 -14.88
CA TYR A 327 -0.67 11.79 -15.53
C TYR A 327 -0.98 12.58 -16.82
N GLU A 328 -0.38 13.78 -16.99
CA GLU A 328 -0.63 14.68 -18.11
C GLU A 328 -2.14 14.94 -18.33
N THR A 329 -2.69 14.54 -19.48
CA THR A 329 -4.12 14.68 -19.78
C THR A 329 -4.96 13.50 -19.31
N TYR A 330 -4.35 12.44 -18.79
CA TYR A 330 -5.04 11.28 -18.24
C TYR A 330 -5.38 11.51 -16.77
N ARG A 331 -6.66 11.55 -16.45
CA ARG A 331 -7.14 11.85 -15.09
C ARG A 331 -7.26 10.64 -14.17
N GLY A 332 -6.88 9.44 -14.67
CA GLY A 332 -7.11 8.18 -13.97
C GLY A 332 -8.58 7.74 -14.00
N LEU A 333 -8.79 6.52 -13.51
CA LEU A 333 -10.12 5.90 -13.39
C LEU A 333 -10.61 5.82 -11.95
N GLY A 334 -10.02 6.60 -11.04
CA GLY A 334 -10.36 6.59 -9.61
C GLY A 334 -9.85 5.33 -8.90
N TRP A 335 -8.81 4.69 -9.43
CA TRP A 335 -8.21 3.50 -8.87
C TRP A 335 -7.27 3.83 -7.70
N TYR A 336 -6.91 2.79 -6.94
CA TYR A 336 -5.98 2.91 -5.82
C TYR A 336 -4.89 1.85 -5.91
N GLY A 337 -3.65 2.24 -5.60
CA GLY A 337 -2.64 1.33 -5.15
C GLY A 337 -2.84 1.04 -3.66
N ALA A 338 -2.71 -0.22 -3.24
CA ALA A 338 -2.87 -0.63 -1.84
C ALA A 338 -1.82 -1.65 -1.44
N ILE A 339 -1.29 -1.52 -0.23
CA ILE A 339 -0.35 -2.47 0.38
C ILE A 339 -0.89 -2.85 1.75
N CYS A 340 -1.17 -4.14 1.94
CA CYS A 340 -1.54 -4.72 3.23
C CYS A 340 -0.33 -5.46 3.80
N GLN A 341 0.16 -5.02 4.98
CA GLN A 341 1.33 -5.61 5.62
C GLN A 341 0.97 -6.06 7.03
N LYS A 342 1.13 -7.36 7.31
CA LYS A 342 0.95 -7.92 8.66
C LYS A 342 2.07 -7.44 9.59
N SER A 343 1.75 -7.29 10.87
CA SER A 343 2.78 -7.02 11.89
C SER A 343 3.83 -8.13 11.90
N ALA A 344 5.08 -7.74 12.17
CA ALA A 344 6.20 -8.68 12.34
C ALA A 344 6.01 -9.53 13.59
#